data_4688923c590dd9c7a68052dabffd81b1
#
_entry.id   4688923c590dd9c7a68052dabffd81b1
#
_cell.length_a   1.000
_cell.length_b   1.000
_cell.length_c   1.000
_cell.angle_alpha   90.00
_cell.angle_beta   90.00
_cell.angle_gamma   90.00
#
_symmetry.space_group_name_H-M   'P 1'
#
loop_
_entity.id
_entity.type
_entity.pdbx_description
1 polymer ?
#
loop_
_entity_poly.entity_id
_entity_poly.type
_entity_poly.pdbx_seq_one_letter_code
_entity_poly.pdbx_strand_id
1 'polypeptide(L)'
;MVFSMYDPKLLEGVRTIHFIGCGGSGTYPLIQILHSRGLTISGSDVEETKITKAERAMGVTVYLEHDATHLGDAQLVVYSAAIHDENPELKAARARGIPAVERSVMLGYVSRMYSHSVCVSGTHGK
;
A
#
# COMPACT_ATOMS: atom_id res chain seq x y z
N MET A 1 -4.90 -5.37 -23.13
CA MET A 1 -6.14 -5.14 -22.43
C MET A 1 -5.94 -4.07 -21.38
N VAL A 2 -6.91 -3.23 -21.21
CA VAL A 2 -6.79 -2.15 -20.27
C VAL A 2 -6.96 -2.69 -18.86
N PHE A 3 -5.99 -2.43 -18.03
CA PHE A 3 -6.08 -2.81 -16.65
C PHE A 3 -7.04 -1.87 -15.94
N SER A 4 -8.02 -2.42 -15.28
CA SER A 4 -9.00 -1.62 -14.56
C SER A 4 -8.43 -1.21 -13.21
N MET A 5 -8.52 0.07 -12.88
CA MET A 5 -8.12 0.55 -11.56
C MET A 5 -8.92 -0.13 -10.45
N TYR A 6 -10.09 -0.63 -10.79
CA TYR A 6 -10.98 -1.20 -9.80
C TYR A 6 -11.19 -2.68 -10.01
N ASP A 7 -10.17 -3.34 -10.53
CA ASP A 7 -10.21 -4.79 -10.69
C ASP A 7 -10.52 -5.43 -9.34
N PRO A 8 -11.66 -6.09 -9.20
CA PRO A 8 -12.03 -6.67 -7.91
C PRO A 8 -11.10 -7.77 -7.46
N LYS A 9 -10.22 -8.23 -8.34
CA LYS A 9 -9.28 -9.29 -8.00
C LYS A 9 -7.93 -8.77 -7.59
N LEU A 10 -7.77 -7.45 -7.49
CA LEU A 10 -6.46 -6.87 -7.18
C LEU A 10 -5.90 -7.43 -5.87
N LEU A 11 -6.72 -7.58 -4.87
CA LEU A 11 -6.29 -8.08 -3.56
C LEU A 11 -6.53 -9.58 -3.38
N GLU A 12 -7.07 -10.24 -4.38
CA GLU A 12 -7.35 -11.66 -4.26
C GLU A 12 -6.07 -12.45 -4.14
N GLY A 13 -5.91 -13.22 -3.07
CA GLY A 13 -4.71 -14.00 -2.85
C GLY A 13 -3.52 -13.20 -2.35
N VAL A 14 -3.68 -11.90 -2.16
CA VAL A 14 -2.59 -11.06 -1.69
C VAL A 14 -2.54 -11.10 -0.18
N ARG A 15 -1.37 -11.39 0.36
CA ARG A 15 -1.13 -11.40 1.80
C ARG A 15 -0.09 -10.38 2.22
N THR A 16 0.81 -10.02 1.32
CA THR A 16 1.93 -9.14 1.63
C THR A 16 1.95 -7.99 0.66
N ILE A 17 1.93 -6.78 1.19
CA ILE A 17 1.95 -5.56 0.40
C ILE A 17 3.11 -4.70 0.86
N HIS A 18 3.84 -4.16 -0.10
CA HIS A 18 4.95 -3.24 0.17
C HIS A 18 4.58 -1.85 -0.30
N PHE A 19 4.76 -0.86 0.56
CA PHE A 19 4.46 0.53 0.25
C PHE A 19 5.74 1.32 0.03
N ILE A 20 5.87 1.96 -1.12
CA ILE A 20 7.00 2.82 -1.42
C ILE A 20 6.58 4.25 -1.10
N GLY A 21 7.24 4.87 -0.13
CA GLY A 21 6.82 6.17 0.37
C GLY A 21 5.81 6.04 1.49
N CYS A 22 6.05 5.15 2.42
CA CYS A 22 5.06 4.81 3.45
C CYS A 22 4.88 5.89 4.51
N GLY A 23 5.78 6.85 4.59
CA GLY A 23 5.72 7.89 5.63
C GLY A 23 4.79 9.04 5.31
N GLY A 24 4.12 9.01 4.19
CA GLY A 24 3.21 10.10 3.83
C GLY A 24 1.89 10.03 4.59
N SER A 25 1.34 11.21 4.92
CA SER A 25 0.10 11.25 5.67
C SER A 25 -1.07 10.65 4.90
N GLY A 26 -1.03 10.71 3.58
CA GLY A 26 -2.09 10.11 2.78
C GLY A 26 -2.00 8.60 2.65
N THR A 27 -0.83 8.03 2.97
CA THR A 27 -0.61 6.60 2.89
C THR A 27 -0.98 5.90 4.20
N TYR A 28 -0.82 6.59 5.29
CA TYR A 28 -1.01 5.99 6.62
C TYR A 28 -2.41 5.40 6.81
N PRO A 29 -3.50 6.12 6.51
CA PRO A 29 -4.82 5.51 6.69
C PRO A 29 -5.01 4.25 5.87
N LEU A 30 -4.44 4.22 4.68
CA LEU A 30 -4.53 3.05 3.82
C LEU A 30 -3.81 1.86 4.43
N ILE A 31 -2.62 2.11 4.98
CA ILE A 31 -1.86 1.07 5.67
C ILE A 31 -2.64 0.56 6.87
N GLN A 32 -3.26 1.47 7.63
CA GLN A 32 -4.04 1.05 8.80
C GLN A 32 -5.19 0.13 8.40
N ILE A 33 -5.90 0.48 7.34
CA ILE A 33 -7.03 -0.33 6.89
C ILE A 33 -6.56 -1.72 6.47
N LEU A 34 -5.54 -1.78 5.64
CA LEU A 34 -5.06 -3.06 5.12
C LEU A 34 -4.44 -3.91 6.21
N HIS A 35 -3.71 -3.28 7.11
CA HIS A 35 -3.12 -4.02 8.23
C HIS A 35 -4.21 -4.61 9.13
N SER A 36 -5.28 -3.87 9.34
CA SER A 36 -6.37 -4.35 10.19
C SER A 36 -7.10 -5.54 9.57
N ARG A 37 -6.92 -5.74 8.27
CA ARG A 37 -7.53 -6.88 7.58
C ARG A 37 -6.63 -8.11 7.58
N GLY A 38 -5.54 -8.05 8.31
CA GLY A 38 -4.66 -9.20 8.45
C GLY A 38 -3.56 -9.32 7.42
N LEU A 39 -3.38 -8.28 6.60
CA LEU A 39 -2.32 -8.31 5.59
C LEU A 39 -0.98 -7.95 6.22
N THR A 40 0.07 -8.55 5.71
CA THR A 40 1.42 -8.23 6.14
C THR A 40 1.89 -7.01 5.34
N ILE A 41 2.28 -5.96 6.04
CA ILE A 41 2.62 -4.69 5.42
C ILE A 41 4.08 -4.38 5.67
N SER A 42 4.77 -3.96 4.64
CA SER A 42 6.10 -3.36 4.77
C SER A 42 6.11 -2.06 3.99
N GLY A 43 7.11 -1.26 4.22
CA GLY A 43 7.20 0.00 3.51
C GLY A 43 8.58 0.60 3.58
N SER A 44 8.83 1.58 2.73
CA SER A 44 10.08 2.29 2.71
C SER A 44 9.82 3.79 2.60
N ASP A 45 10.70 4.54 3.18
CA ASP A 45 10.70 6.00 3.05
C ASP A 45 12.12 6.46 3.30
N VAL A 46 12.40 7.71 2.99
CA VAL A 46 13.75 8.22 3.20
C VAL A 46 13.91 8.95 4.52
N GLU A 47 12.81 9.08 5.25
CA GLU A 47 12.83 9.91 6.46
C GLU A 47 11.96 9.28 7.54
N GLU A 48 12.48 9.26 8.75
CA GLU A 48 11.71 8.82 9.90
C GLU A 48 10.81 9.95 10.36
N THR A 49 9.52 9.67 10.53
CA THR A 49 8.54 10.66 10.96
C THR A 49 7.67 10.03 12.04
N LYS A 50 6.73 10.82 12.58
CA LYS A 50 5.75 10.27 13.51
C LYS A 50 4.97 9.15 12.86
N ILE A 51 4.73 9.28 11.57
CA ILE A 51 3.94 8.28 10.84
C ILE A 51 4.71 6.98 10.73
N THR A 52 5.98 7.03 10.35
CA THR A 52 6.76 5.79 10.25
C THR A 52 6.90 5.11 11.61
N LYS A 53 7.02 5.90 12.66
CA LYS A 53 7.09 5.33 14.01
C LYS A 53 5.78 4.65 14.39
N ALA A 54 4.66 5.27 14.03
CA ALA A 54 3.36 4.69 14.31
C ALA A 54 3.17 3.39 13.51
N GLU A 55 3.66 3.36 12.28
CA GLU A 55 3.58 2.17 11.46
C GLU A 55 4.37 1.02 12.07
N ARG A 56 5.57 1.32 12.56
CA ARG A 56 6.37 0.29 13.23
C ARG A 56 5.68 -0.23 14.49
N ALA A 57 5.03 0.67 15.21
CA ALA A 57 4.33 0.26 16.42
C ALA A 57 3.16 -0.67 16.13
N MET A 58 2.60 -0.58 14.92
CA MET A 58 1.54 -1.48 14.49
C MET A 58 2.03 -2.84 14.04
N GLY A 59 3.33 -2.97 13.81
CA GLY A 59 3.88 -4.20 13.27
C GLY A 59 4.26 -4.12 11.81
N VAL A 60 4.24 -2.92 11.24
CA VAL A 60 4.68 -2.72 9.85
C VAL A 60 6.20 -2.61 9.84
N THR A 61 6.85 -3.30 8.91
CA THR A 61 8.28 -3.20 8.74
C THR A 61 8.58 -1.96 7.89
N VAL A 62 9.35 -1.04 8.45
CA VAL A 62 9.66 0.21 7.74
C VAL A 62 11.16 0.32 7.52
N TYR A 63 11.54 0.52 6.26
CA TYR A 63 12.93 0.76 5.87
C TYR A 63 13.11 2.24 5.58
N LEU A 64 14.24 2.80 5.98
CA LEU A 64 14.48 4.24 5.79
C LEU A 64 15.34 4.53 4.58
N GLU A 65 15.28 3.64 3.61
CA GLU A 65 15.97 3.79 2.33
C GLU A 65 15.19 2.99 1.29
N HIS A 66 15.50 3.20 0.04
CA HIS A 66 14.88 2.43 -1.03
C HIS A 66 15.89 1.43 -1.59
N ASP A 67 15.51 0.17 -1.64
CA ASP A 67 16.37 -0.90 -2.14
C ASP A 67 15.49 -2.01 -2.66
N ALA A 68 15.89 -2.58 -3.79
CA ALA A 68 15.11 -3.64 -4.43
C ALA A 68 14.86 -4.84 -3.50
N THR A 69 15.78 -5.09 -2.58
CA THR A 69 15.64 -6.24 -1.68
C THR A 69 14.50 -6.06 -0.67
N HIS A 70 14.03 -4.85 -0.48
CA HIS A 70 12.94 -4.60 0.46
C HIS A 70 11.62 -5.20 0.04
N LEU A 71 11.47 -5.54 -1.24
CA LEU A 71 10.22 -6.13 -1.71
C LEU A 71 9.94 -7.48 -1.08
N GLY A 72 11.01 -8.26 -0.84
CA GLY A 72 10.83 -9.56 -0.21
C GLY A 72 9.77 -10.39 -0.92
N ASP A 73 8.78 -10.81 -0.17
CA ASP A 73 7.68 -11.63 -0.70
C ASP A 73 6.46 -10.82 -1.10
N ALA A 74 6.60 -9.52 -1.28
CA ALA A 74 5.46 -8.68 -1.60
C ALA A 74 4.76 -9.17 -2.87
N GLN A 75 3.46 -9.21 -2.81
CA GLN A 75 2.62 -9.63 -3.93
C GLN A 75 1.98 -8.44 -4.60
N LEU A 76 2.04 -7.28 -3.96
CA LEU A 76 1.49 -6.04 -4.48
C LEU A 76 2.34 -4.91 -3.96
N VAL A 77 2.59 -3.93 -4.80
CA VAL A 77 3.34 -2.74 -4.43
C VAL A 77 2.44 -1.52 -4.60
N VAL A 78 2.42 -0.67 -3.59
CA VAL A 78 1.68 0.59 -3.65
C VAL A 78 2.70 1.71 -3.49
N TYR A 79 2.66 2.71 -4.36
CA TYR A 79 3.64 3.79 -4.31
C TYR A 79 2.94 5.14 -4.32
N SER A 80 3.56 6.12 -3.67
CA SER A 80 3.01 7.46 -3.64
C SER A 80 3.34 8.19 -4.94
N ALA A 81 2.57 9.25 -5.22
CA ALA A 81 2.75 10.01 -6.44
C ALA A 81 4.15 10.65 -6.53
N ALA A 82 4.82 10.81 -5.40
CA ALA A 82 6.16 11.40 -5.38
C ALA A 82 7.25 10.43 -5.82
N ILE A 83 6.93 9.15 -5.95
CA ILE A 83 7.92 8.15 -6.31
C ILE A 83 8.11 8.15 -7.83
N HIS A 84 9.36 8.25 -8.24
CA HIS A 84 9.68 8.27 -9.67
C HIS A 84 9.84 6.87 -10.23
N ASP A 85 9.69 6.76 -11.53
CA ASP A 85 9.81 5.46 -12.20
C ASP A 85 11.18 4.82 -11.99
N GLU A 86 12.17 5.62 -11.66
CA GLU A 86 13.53 5.10 -11.48
C GLU A 86 13.80 4.61 -10.07
N ASN A 87 12.82 4.70 -9.20
CA ASN A 87 12.98 4.18 -7.84
C ASN A 87 13.33 2.70 -7.90
N PRO A 88 14.37 2.26 -7.19
CA PRO A 88 14.81 0.86 -7.30
C PRO A 88 13.76 -0.14 -6.88
N GLU A 89 12.92 0.18 -5.92
CA GLU A 89 11.87 -0.73 -5.50
C GLU A 89 10.78 -0.82 -6.55
N LEU A 90 10.40 0.30 -7.15
CA LEU A 90 9.38 0.29 -8.17
C LEU A 90 9.88 -0.43 -9.42
N LYS A 91 11.12 -0.20 -9.81
CA LYS A 91 11.71 -0.90 -10.95
C LYS A 91 11.77 -2.40 -10.70
N ALA A 92 12.16 -2.79 -9.50
CA ALA A 92 12.25 -4.20 -9.16
C ALA A 92 10.88 -4.87 -9.18
N ALA A 93 9.86 -4.17 -8.70
CA ALA A 93 8.50 -4.71 -8.73
C ALA A 93 8.06 -4.98 -10.15
N ARG A 94 8.30 -4.02 -11.03
CA ARG A 94 7.91 -4.16 -12.44
C ARG A 94 8.70 -5.29 -13.11
N ALA A 95 9.99 -5.38 -12.81
CA ALA A 95 10.83 -6.43 -13.39
C ALA A 95 10.41 -7.81 -12.93
N ARG A 96 9.91 -7.93 -11.70
CA ARG A 96 9.47 -9.21 -11.16
C ARG A 96 8.02 -9.53 -11.50
N GLY A 97 7.34 -8.64 -12.19
CA GLY A 97 5.95 -8.85 -12.53
C GLY A 97 4.99 -8.64 -11.38
N ILE A 98 5.43 -7.96 -10.32
CA ILE A 98 4.56 -7.66 -9.19
C ILE A 98 3.70 -6.46 -9.56
N PRO A 99 2.37 -6.54 -9.41
CA PRO A 99 1.52 -5.38 -9.70
C PRO A 99 1.93 -4.19 -8.84
N ALA A 100 2.06 -3.04 -9.46
CA ALA A 100 2.41 -1.81 -8.76
C ALA A 100 1.36 -0.77 -9.10
N VAL A 101 0.70 -0.24 -8.08
CA VAL A 101 -0.36 0.74 -8.27
C VAL A 101 -0.08 1.98 -7.44
N GLU A 102 -0.53 3.11 -7.93
CA GLU A 102 -0.36 4.34 -7.19
C GLU A 102 -1.30 4.37 -5.99
N ARG A 103 -0.88 5.06 -4.94
CA ARG A 103 -1.66 5.15 -3.71
C ARG A 103 -3.11 5.58 -3.95
N SER A 104 -3.32 6.56 -4.82
CA SER A 104 -4.67 7.05 -5.07
C SER A 104 -5.55 5.98 -5.70
N VAL A 105 -4.98 5.16 -6.57
CA VAL A 105 -5.71 4.06 -7.18
C VAL A 105 -6.08 3.03 -6.12
N MET A 106 -5.13 2.70 -5.26
CA MET A 106 -5.37 1.73 -4.21
C MET A 106 -6.42 2.24 -3.22
N LEU A 107 -6.34 3.53 -2.89
CA LEU A 107 -7.32 4.12 -1.99
C LEU A 107 -8.72 4.06 -2.58
N GLY A 108 -8.86 4.35 -3.87
CA GLY A 108 -10.14 4.24 -4.53
C GLY A 108 -10.68 2.81 -4.51
N TYR A 109 -9.79 1.85 -4.77
CA TYR A 109 -10.17 0.45 -4.74
C TYR A 109 -10.67 0.04 -3.35
N VAL A 110 -9.92 0.42 -2.33
CA VAL A 110 -10.26 0.06 -0.94
C VAL A 110 -11.55 0.75 -0.52
N SER A 111 -11.73 2.00 -0.91
CA SER A 111 -12.95 2.73 -0.58
C SER A 111 -14.18 2.06 -1.17
N ARG A 112 -14.08 1.62 -2.41
CA ARG A 112 -15.22 0.94 -3.05
C ARG A 112 -15.50 -0.38 -2.38
N MET A 113 -14.45 -1.12 -2.08
CA MET A 113 -14.60 -2.43 -1.45
C MET A 113 -15.25 -2.33 -0.08
N TYR A 114 -14.80 -1.37 0.71
CA TYR A 114 -15.28 -1.24 2.07
C TYR A 114 -16.58 -0.49 2.17
N SER A 115 -16.90 0.34 1.19
CA SER A 115 -18.18 1.00 1.22
C SER A 115 -19.32 0.01 1.09
N HIS A 116 -19.11 -1.10 0.42
CA HIS A 116 -20.10 -2.14 0.36
C HIS A 116 -20.38 -2.73 1.74
N SER A 117 -19.35 -2.95 2.53
CA SER A 117 -19.53 -3.57 3.81
C SER A 117 -19.90 -2.57 4.88
N VAL A 118 -19.54 -1.30 4.69
CA VAL A 118 -19.75 -0.30 5.72
C VAL A 118 -21.00 0.52 5.51
N CYS A 119 -21.48 0.59 4.31
CA CYS A 119 -22.64 1.42 4.03
C CYS A 119 -23.82 1.02 4.89
N VAL A 120 -23.79 -0.15 5.39
CA VAL A 120 -24.83 -0.61 6.28
C VAL A 120 -24.84 0.18 7.56
N SER A 121 -23.69 0.43 8.11
CA SER A 121 -23.61 1.13 9.36
C SER A 121 -23.85 2.61 9.12
N GLY A 122 -23.74 2.96 7.97
CA GLY A 122 -24.04 4.30 7.66
C GLY A 122 -23.44 5.32 8.52
N THR A 123 -23.34 5.04 8.85
CA THR A 123 -23.15 5.77 9.39
C THR A 123 -22.60 6.70 9.51
N HIS A 124 -22.50 6.61 9.36
CA HIS A 124 -22.17 7.18 9.36
C HIS A 124 -22.02 8.03 9.55
N GLY A 125 -22.10 8.12 9.52
CA GLY A 125 -22.07 8.72 9.57
C GLY A 125 -21.57 9.49 9.77
N LYS A 126 -21.49 9.70 9.85
CA LYS A 126 -21.28 10.24 9.95
C LYS A 126 -21.35 10.63 10.09
#